data_008cb5018dcdc4dbb84552c00d24faa2
#
_entry.id   008cb5018dcdc4dbb84552c00d24faa2
#
_cell.length_a   1.000
_cell.length_b   1.000
_cell.length_c   1.000
_cell.angle_alpha   90.00
_cell.angle_beta   90.00
_cell.angle_gamma   90.00
#
_symmetry.space_group_name_H-M   'P 1'
#
loop_
_entity.id
_entity.type
_entity.pdbx_description
1 polymer ?
#
loop_
_entity_poly.entity_id
_entity_poly.type
_entity_poly.pdbx_seq_one_letter_code
_entity_poly.pdbx_strand_id
1 'polypeptide(L)'
;MGYRLHVAKKYEVEYALGDAFNYKCSEFHNLLSACGAEYTGEEWDADFEVSKDNWKKVIDKLKHLYDLDEDTRDEIKGAIDDLGSTTDEVIHMLEYFLEHSDPNNDVLNLSFF
;
A
#
# COMPACT_ATOMS: atom_id res chain seq x y z
N MET A 1 3.74 -14.08 -14.98
CA MET A 1 4.56 -12.95 -14.53
C MET A 1 3.80 -11.66 -14.63
N GLY A 2 3.84 -10.84 -13.64
CA GLY A 2 3.27 -9.53 -13.64
C GLY A 2 4.16 -8.59 -12.85
N TYR A 3 3.92 -7.29 -12.99
CA TYR A 3 4.60 -6.27 -12.21
C TYR A 3 3.80 -6.06 -10.93
N ARG A 4 4.02 -6.91 -9.95
CA ARG A 4 3.22 -7.02 -8.73
C ARG A 4 3.92 -6.43 -7.53
N LEU A 5 3.13 -5.97 -6.55
CA LEU A 5 3.67 -5.51 -5.29
C LEU A 5 4.01 -6.72 -4.40
N HIS A 6 5.18 -6.68 -3.82
CA HIS A 6 5.65 -7.69 -2.87
C HIS A 6 6.12 -7.04 -1.58
N VAL A 7 6.06 -7.78 -0.49
CA VAL A 7 6.66 -7.37 0.78
C VAL A 7 7.86 -8.28 1.06
N ALA A 8 8.96 -7.69 1.49
CA ALA A 8 10.18 -8.44 1.80
C ALA A 8 10.33 -8.61 3.30
N LYS A 9 10.69 -9.81 3.70
CA LYS A 9 11.27 -10.09 5.01
C LYS A 9 12.78 -10.05 4.86
N LYS A 10 13.51 -9.82 5.91
CA LYS A 10 14.96 -9.58 5.97
C LYS A 10 15.79 -10.14 4.80
N TYR A 11 15.73 -11.42 4.50
CA TYR A 11 16.45 -12.06 3.38
C TYR A 11 15.51 -12.93 2.54
N GLU A 12 14.21 -12.73 2.71
CA GLU A 12 13.18 -13.49 2.02
C GLU A 12 12.14 -12.52 1.44
N VAL A 13 11.60 -12.88 0.29
CA VAL A 13 10.53 -12.13 -0.34
C VAL A 13 9.24 -12.94 -0.21
N GLU A 14 8.22 -12.32 0.36
CA GLU A 14 6.90 -12.89 0.45
C GLU A 14 6.12 -12.46 -0.77
N TYR A 15 5.77 -13.41 -1.63
CA TYR A 15 5.10 -13.08 -2.89
C TYR A 15 3.64 -12.70 -2.65
N ALA A 16 3.17 -11.69 -3.37
CA ALA A 16 1.80 -11.27 -3.32
C ALA A 16 0.86 -12.38 -3.84
N LEU A 17 -0.35 -12.42 -3.28
CA LEU A 17 -1.39 -13.31 -3.77
C LEU A 17 -2.01 -12.73 -5.04
N GLY A 18 -2.14 -13.56 -6.08
CA GLY A 18 -2.82 -13.19 -7.30
C GLY A 18 -2.24 -11.96 -7.98
N ASP A 19 -3.09 -11.05 -8.36
CA ASP A 19 -2.74 -9.88 -9.14
C ASP A 19 -2.73 -8.58 -8.32
N ALA A 20 -2.40 -8.65 -7.04
CA ALA A 20 -2.42 -7.50 -6.15
C ALA A 20 -1.65 -6.32 -6.73
N PHE A 21 -2.36 -5.23 -7.03
CA PHE A 21 -1.83 -3.98 -7.57
C PHE A 21 -0.95 -4.16 -8.82
N ASN A 22 -1.23 -5.16 -9.62
CA ASN A 22 -0.45 -5.53 -10.80
C ASN A 22 -0.30 -4.35 -11.77
N TYR A 23 0.93 -3.99 -12.12
CA TYR A 23 1.26 -2.86 -13.00
C TYR A 23 0.79 -1.49 -12.49
N LYS A 24 0.53 -1.34 -11.18
CA LYS A 24 -0.07 -0.14 -10.60
C LYS A 24 0.85 0.57 -9.61
N CYS A 25 2.16 0.63 -9.93
CA CYS A 25 3.14 1.23 -9.04
C CYS A 25 2.83 2.69 -8.71
N SER A 26 2.65 3.54 -9.72
CA SER A 26 2.35 4.96 -9.50
C SER A 26 1.01 5.16 -8.80
N GLU A 27 0.02 4.37 -9.18
CA GLU A 27 -1.31 4.42 -8.57
C GLU A 27 -1.25 4.04 -7.09
N PHE A 28 -0.43 3.05 -6.73
CA PHE A 28 -0.24 2.68 -5.34
C PHE A 28 0.44 3.79 -4.53
N HIS A 29 1.47 4.41 -5.09
CA HIS A 29 2.12 5.56 -4.45
C HIS A 29 1.14 6.73 -4.27
N ASN A 30 0.26 6.95 -5.23
CA ASN A 30 -0.79 7.98 -5.11
C ASN A 30 -1.73 7.69 -3.95
N LEU A 31 -2.08 6.42 -3.73
CA LEU A 31 -2.91 6.03 -2.58
C LEU A 31 -2.21 6.37 -1.26
N LEU A 32 -0.92 6.03 -1.15
CA LEU A 32 -0.15 6.36 0.05
C LEU A 32 -0.11 7.86 0.28
N SER A 33 0.13 8.64 -0.76
CA SER A 33 0.16 10.12 -0.67
C SER A 33 -1.20 10.69 -0.27
N ALA A 34 -2.29 10.18 -0.84
CA ALA A 34 -3.64 10.62 -0.50
C ALA A 34 -3.98 10.35 0.98
N CYS A 35 -3.42 9.29 1.54
CA CYS A 35 -3.57 8.95 2.96
C CYS A 35 -2.57 9.68 3.86
N GLY A 36 -1.68 10.50 3.30
CA GLY A 36 -0.67 11.23 4.05
C GLY A 36 0.46 10.36 4.56
N ALA A 37 0.67 9.19 3.98
CA ALA A 37 1.75 8.29 4.36
C ALA A 37 3.03 8.65 3.63
N GLU A 38 4.13 8.75 4.37
CA GLU A 38 5.45 8.97 3.79
C GLU A 38 6.08 7.65 3.39
N TYR A 39 6.85 7.68 2.32
CA TYR A 39 7.62 6.54 1.85
C TYR A 39 8.96 7.03 1.28
N THR A 40 9.95 6.14 1.24
CA THR A 40 11.25 6.46 0.64
C THR A 40 11.17 6.31 -0.87
N GLY A 41 11.92 7.16 -1.58
CA GLY A 41 11.97 7.13 -3.03
C GLY A 41 10.93 8.01 -3.71
N GLU A 42 10.82 7.85 -5.01
CA GLU A 42 9.91 8.63 -5.83
C GLU A 42 8.66 7.81 -6.18
N GLU A 43 7.62 8.48 -6.64
CA GLU A 43 6.33 7.83 -6.94
C GLU A 43 6.39 6.77 -8.03
N TRP A 44 7.46 6.71 -8.80
CA TRP A 44 7.66 5.69 -9.83
C TRP A 44 8.66 4.61 -9.42
N ASP A 45 9.25 4.70 -8.22
CA ASP A 45 10.22 3.71 -7.78
C ASP A 45 9.54 2.37 -7.48
N ALA A 46 10.13 1.32 -8.04
CA ALA A 46 9.63 -0.03 -7.84
C ALA A 46 9.94 -0.57 -6.45
N ASP A 47 11.03 -0.11 -5.85
CA ASP A 47 11.46 -0.50 -4.51
C ASP A 47 11.33 0.69 -3.57
N PHE A 48 10.61 0.50 -2.45
CA PHE A 48 10.38 1.59 -1.51
C PHE A 48 10.10 1.05 -0.11
N GLU A 49 10.17 1.94 0.88
CA GLU A 49 9.92 1.58 2.27
C GLU A 49 8.81 2.46 2.85
N VAL A 50 7.97 1.87 3.68
CA VAL A 50 6.94 2.57 4.44
C VAL A 50 7.05 2.11 5.88
N SER A 51 7.05 3.05 6.83
CA SER A 51 7.06 2.67 8.25
C SER A 51 5.78 1.90 8.59
N LYS A 52 5.88 0.96 9.52
CA LYS A 52 4.70 0.22 9.99
C LYS A 52 3.67 1.14 10.60
N ASP A 53 4.09 2.19 11.29
CA ASP A 53 3.18 3.18 11.84
C ASP A 53 2.38 3.89 10.74
N ASN A 54 3.03 4.31 9.67
CA ASN A 54 2.35 4.93 8.53
C ASN A 54 1.44 3.93 7.82
N TRP A 55 1.88 2.69 7.66
CA TRP A 55 1.07 1.63 7.05
C TRP A 55 -0.22 1.39 7.82
N LYS A 56 -0.12 1.30 9.15
CA LYS A 56 -1.28 1.15 10.03
C LYS A 56 -2.22 2.34 9.95
N LYS A 57 -1.67 3.56 9.83
CA LYS A 57 -2.49 4.77 9.65
C LYS A 57 -3.26 4.75 8.34
N VAL A 58 -2.65 4.25 7.27
CA VAL A 58 -3.35 4.09 5.99
C VAL A 58 -4.53 3.13 6.14
N ILE A 59 -4.29 1.97 6.74
CA ILE A 59 -5.34 0.98 6.99
C ILE A 59 -6.47 1.60 7.82
N ASP A 60 -6.13 2.31 8.89
CA ASP A 60 -7.10 2.95 9.76
C ASP A 60 -7.95 3.99 9.02
N LYS A 61 -7.32 4.83 8.20
CA LYS A 61 -8.04 5.82 7.40
C LYS A 61 -9.01 5.17 6.42
N LEU A 62 -8.61 4.06 5.80
CA LEU A 62 -9.49 3.34 4.88
C LEU A 62 -10.67 2.70 5.61
N LYS A 63 -10.46 2.20 6.81
CA LYS A 63 -11.54 1.63 7.64
C LYS A 63 -12.52 2.68 8.14
N HIS A 64 -12.08 3.93 8.30
CA HIS A 64 -12.87 5.04 8.80
C HIS A 64 -12.99 6.16 7.77
N LEU A 65 -13.15 5.77 6.51
CA LEU A 65 -13.11 6.69 5.37
C LEU A 65 -14.15 7.80 5.48
N TYR A 66 -15.35 7.49 5.99
CA TYR A 66 -16.43 8.46 6.11
C TYR A 66 -16.27 9.43 7.29
N ASP A 67 -15.28 9.20 8.16
CA ASP A 67 -14.93 10.13 9.24
C ASP A 67 -13.95 11.21 8.77
N LEU A 68 -13.41 11.08 7.55
CA LEU A 68 -12.50 12.04 6.95
C LEU A 68 -13.29 13.18 6.29
N ASP A 69 -12.61 14.30 6.06
CA ASP A 69 -13.20 15.39 5.28
C ASP A 69 -13.48 14.94 3.84
N GLU A 70 -14.43 15.61 3.20
CA GLU A 70 -14.90 15.24 1.86
C GLU A 70 -13.77 15.22 0.83
N ASP A 71 -12.92 16.24 0.84
CA ASP A 71 -11.82 16.36 -0.12
C ASP A 71 -10.82 15.20 0.01
N THR A 72 -10.42 14.88 1.23
CA THR A 72 -9.50 13.75 1.50
C THR A 72 -10.14 12.43 1.11
N ARG A 73 -11.40 12.24 1.48
CA ARG A 73 -12.15 11.03 1.14
C ARG A 73 -12.23 10.84 -0.37
N ASP A 74 -12.55 11.89 -1.12
CA ASP A 74 -12.67 11.81 -2.56
C ASP A 74 -11.33 11.51 -3.23
N GLU A 75 -10.24 12.08 -2.72
CA GLU A 75 -8.88 11.78 -3.19
C GLU A 75 -8.54 10.31 -2.99
N ILE A 76 -8.81 9.77 -1.81
CA ILE A 76 -8.55 8.36 -1.51
C ILE A 76 -9.40 7.45 -2.38
N LYS A 77 -10.67 7.75 -2.54
CA LYS A 77 -11.56 6.95 -3.41
C LYS A 77 -11.10 6.97 -4.86
N GLY A 78 -10.66 8.13 -5.36
CA GLY A 78 -10.10 8.24 -6.70
C GLY A 78 -8.86 7.37 -6.88
N ALA A 79 -7.97 7.35 -5.89
CA ALA A 79 -6.77 6.53 -5.93
C ALA A 79 -7.11 5.02 -5.93
N ILE A 80 -8.13 4.62 -5.16
CA ILE A 80 -8.60 3.23 -5.14
C ILE A 80 -9.19 2.83 -6.50
N ASP A 81 -9.97 3.72 -7.11
CA ASP A 81 -10.52 3.48 -8.45
C ASP A 81 -9.42 3.32 -9.48
N ASP A 82 -8.37 4.14 -9.40
CA ASP A 82 -7.22 4.04 -10.30
C ASP A 82 -6.47 2.71 -10.14
N LEU A 83 -6.49 2.13 -8.94
CA LEU A 83 -5.96 0.80 -8.69
C LEU A 83 -6.84 -0.31 -9.28
N GLY A 84 -8.06 0.02 -9.69
CA GLY A 84 -9.00 -0.98 -10.19
C GLY A 84 -9.52 -1.91 -9.10
N SER A 85 -9.60 -1.41 -7.87
CA SER A 85 -9.94 -2.21 -6.70
C SER A 85 -11.08 -1.56 -5.91
N THR A 86 -11.47 -2.20 -4.82
CA THR A 86 -12.44 -1.65 -3.87
C THR A 86 -11.74 -1.34 -2.55
N THR A 87 -12.38 -0.53 -1.72
CA THR A 87 -11.83 -0.18 -0.40
C THR A 87 -11.57 -1.44 0.43
N ASP A 88 -12.51 -2.37 0.46
CA ASP A 88 -12.37 -3.61 1.22
C ASP A 88 -11.22 -4.48 0.72
N GLU A 89 -11.05 -4.59 -0.59
CA GLU A 89 -9.94 -5.33 -1.17
C GLU A 89 -8.59 -4.70 -0.83
N VAL A 90 -8.50 -3.37 -0.91
CA VAL A 90 -7.27 -2.65 -0.55
C VAL A 90 -6.93 -2.87 0.91
N ILE A 91 -7.90 -2.72 1.81
CA ILE A 91 -7.70 -2.97 3.25
C ILE A 91 -7.16 -4.38 3.47
N HIS A 92 -7.80 -5.38 2.85
CA HIS A 92 -7.38 -6.78 2.98
C HIS A 92 -5.94 -6.97 2.53
N MET A 93 -5.56 -6.41 1.40
CA MET A 93 -4.19 -6.54 0.88
C MET A 93 -3.17 -5.81 1.76
N LEU A 94 -3.51 -4.64 2.27
CA LEU A 94 -2.61 -3.91 3.16
C LEU A 94 -2.40 -4.66 4.48
N GLU A 95 -3.45 -5.25 5.03
CA GLU A 95 -3.35 -6.07 6.24
C GLU A 95 -2.52 -7.34 5.98
N TYR A 96 -2.69 -7.96 4.82
CA TYR A 96 -1.90 -9.11 4.41
C TYR A 96 -0.40 -8.76 4.35
N PHE A 97 -0.03 -7.66 3.70
CA PHE A 97 1.36 -7.25 3.62
C PHE A 97 1.96 -6.92 4.98
N LEU A 98 1.19 -6.28 5.85
CA LEU A 98 1.64 -5.99 7.21
C LEU A 98 1.92 -7.28 7.99
N GLU A 99 1.03 -8.26 7.88
CA GLU A 99 1.15 -9.55 8.56
C GLU A 99 2.39 -10.32 8.08
N HIS A 100 2.69 -10.24 6.78
CA HIS A 100 3.81 -10.97 6.17
C HIS A 100 5.12 -10.17 6.12
N SER A 101 5.14 -8.96 6.67
CA SER A 101 6.37 -8.18 6.77
C SER A 101 7.29 -8.74 7.86
N ASP A 102 8.56 -8.34 7.83
CA ASP A 102 9.54 -8.78 8.83
C ASP A 102 9.12 -8.30 10.23
N PRO A 103 8.84 -9.20 11.19
CA PRO A 103 8.41 -8.81 12.52
C PRO A 103 9.49 -8.08 13.32
N ASN A 104 10.75 -8.17 12.91
CA ASN A 104 11.88 -7.52 13.57
C ASN A 104 12.26 -6.18 12.96
N ASN A 105 11.47 -5.69 12.01
CA ASN A 105 11.74 -4.43 11.31
C ASN A 105 10.56 -3.48 11.49
N ASP A 106 10.85 -2.20 11.72
CA ASP A 106 9.84 -1.16 11.92
C ASP A 106 9.30 -0.60 10.60
N VAL A 107 9.86 -1.02 9.47
CA VAL A 107 9.40 -0.61 8.15
C VAL A 107 9.03 -1.82 7.31
N LEU A 108 8.11 -1.60 6.34
CA LEU A 108 7.85 -2.56 5.28
C LEU A 108 8.77 -2.25 4.11
N ASN A 109 9.46 -3.26 3.62
CA ASN A 109 10.26 -3.17 2.40
C ASN A 109 9.42 -3.73 1.26
N LEU A 110 9.03 -2.87 0.35
CA LEU A 110 8.07 -3.18 -0.70
C LEU A 110 8.75 -3.12 -2.06
N SER A 111 8.33 -3.99 -2.94
CA SER A 111 8.91 -4.08 -4.27
C SER A 111 7.87 -4.52 -5.30
N PHE A 112 7.89 -3.86 -6.45
CA PHE A 112 7.16 -4.28 -7.64
C PHE A 112 8.12 -5.01 -8.57
N PHE A 113 7.82 -6.25 -8.87
CA PHE A 113 8.59 -7.00 -9.88
C PHE A 113 7.80 -8.16 -10.48
#